data_2cd596901374bc12636e274f0953cefb
#
_entry.id   2cd596901374bc12636e274f0953cefb
#
_cell.length_a   1.000
_cell.length_b   1.000
_cell.length_c   1.000
_cell.angle_alpha   90.00
_cell.angle_beta   90.00
_cell.angle_gamma   90.00
#
_symmetry.space_group_name_H-M   'P 1'
#
loop_
_entity.id
_entity.type
_entity.pdbx_description
1 polymer ?
#
loop_
_entity_poly.entity_id
_entity_poly.type
_entity_poly.pdbx_seq_one_letter_code
_entity_poly.pdbx_strand_id
1 'polypeptide(L)'
;MTFKYLKFQKNPLPNEKKLLESIDLSFDKVKLYGLLKKKIKIKKSEIIISKQIFQISKNRKIYVVAFGKMANRMIACAYKLFYNIKNVKYFLISNKIEKSISKKIISYRSQHPVPGKLALKATKKLVEFLKKTEKNSILIFLVSGGGSSMLAYPIRGVSINEKIRLTKKLFSLNTEPKYLNYFRMALSRVKNGGLLRDIKTNHIFNFFVSDENEDKIEILSSGPTVNRQAQLRKKILNFLSKNKYARKLIGKKNYFEINKNLNFNKTNKRTYNSILLKNFDFIKILKKEIQTKQKVDILVSKKFYFGDYEKNLKKIEKILKFVDEKKKKIIYIFGCQIETPMEAKSEKKLGGRLQHITAELLIRSNFKNVKIVSIATDGQDYNSNVFGTLIDFSKKYNKKKISSYIKKKNTKNFHIKNKSLITSKKNINLNLKDIVIIYNFS
;
A
#
# COMPACT_ATOMS: atom_id res chain seq x y z
N MET A 1 19.68 -16.59 19.13
CA MET A 1 18.35 -15.94 18.94
C MET A 1 17.90 -16.10 17.50
N THR A 2 16.72 -16.62 17.30
CA THR A 2 16.15 -16.82 15.97
C THR A 2 15.33 -15.58 15.61
N PHE A 3 15.59 -14.99 14.44
CA PHE A 3 14.72 -13.97 13.86
C PHE A 3 13.28 -14.52 13.73
N LYS A 4 12.31 -13.73 14.11
CA LYS A 4 10.89 -14.14 14.15
C LYS A 4 10.25 -14.14 12.76
N TYR A 5 10.59 -13.17 11.94
CA TYR A 5 10.03 -12.92 10.63
C TYR A 5 11.01 -13.15 9.49
N LEU A 6 12.28 -12.79 9.67
CA LEU A 6 13.27 -12.76 8.62
C LEU A 6 14.17 -14.00 8.63
N LYS A 7 14.60 -14.40 7.44
CA LYS A 7 15.62 -15.44 7.22
C LYS A 7 16.66 -14.88 6.26
N PHE A 8 17.92 -14.89 6.69
CA PHE A 8 19.07 -14.47 5.92
C PHE A 8 19.83 -15.67 5.38
N GLN A 9 20.40 -15.54 4.18
CA GLN A 9 21.18 -16.60 3.55
C GLN A 9 22.64 -16.67 4.06
N LYS A 10 23.12 -15.59 4.70
CA LYS A 10 24.43 -15.51 5.34
C LYS A 10 24.27 -15.14 6.80
N ASN A 11 25.20 -15.60 7.64
CA ASN A 11 25.30 -15.13 9.01
C ASN A 11 25.78 -13.65 9.01
N PRO A 12 25.03 -12.75 9.61
CA PRO A 12 25.42 -11.34 9.70
C PRO A 12 26.56 -11.15 10.73
N LEU A 13 27.39 -10.13 10.51
CA LEU A 13 28.34 -9.67 11.50
C LEU A 13 27.63 -9.13 12.76
N PRO A 14 28.30 -9.05 13.94
CA PRO A 14 27.63 -8.66 15.20
C PRO A 14 26.83 -7.35 15.13
N ASN A 15 27.40 -6.29 14.56
CA ASN A 15 26.70 -5.00 14.41
C ASN A 15 25.56 -5.07 13.39
N GLU A 16 25.73 -5.82 12.30
CA GLU A 16 24.66 -6.10 11.35
C GLU A 16 23.53 -6.90 11.98
N LYS A 17 23.85 -7.88 12.80
CA LYS A 17 22.88 -8.71 13.51
C LYS A 17 21.96 -7.82 14.35
N LYS A 18 22.49 -6.85 15.11
CA LYS A 18 21.69 -5.88 15.88
C LYS A 18 20.75 -5.05 15.02
N LEU A 19 21.22 -4.59 13.84
CA LEU A 19 20.40 -3.87 12.87
C LEU A 19 19.28 -4.76 12.33
N LEU A 20 19.59 -5.98 11.90
CA LEU A 20 18.63 -6.92 11.32
C LEU A 20 17.60 -7.39 12.35
N GLU A 21 17.99 -7.56 13.61
CA GLU A 21 17.08 -7.82 14.72
C GLU A 21 16.15 -6.62 14.97
N SER A 22 16.65 -5.40 14.86
CA SER A 22 15.83 -4.19 14.99
C SER A 22 14.78 -4.11 13.88
N ILE A 23 15.16 -4.46 12.65
CA ILE A 23 14.21 -4.57 11.52
C ILE A 23 13.14 -5.63 11.82
N ASP A 24 13.54 -6.82 12.24
CA ASP A 24 12.65 -7.94 12.53
C ASP A 24 11.64 -7.59 13.63
N LEU A 25 12.12 -7.03 14.75
CA LEU A 25 11.29 -6.62 15.88
C LEU A 25 10.35 -5.45 15.56
N SER A 26 10.73 -4.57 14.64
CA SER A 26 9.91 -3.42 14.25
C SER A 26 8.53 -3.84 13.73
N PHE A 27 8.42 -5.01 13.09
CA PHE A 27 7.14 -5.56 12.66
C PHE A 27 6.22 -5.93 13.82
N ASP A 28 6.77 -6.39 14.94
CA ASP A 28 5.99 -6.67 16.17
C ASP A 28 5.52 -5.39 16.87
N LYS A 29 6.29 -4.32 16.75
CA LYS A 29 5.96 -3.05 17.40
C LYS A 29 4.80 -2.31 16.72
N VAL A 30 4.44 -2.71 15.51
CA VAL A 30 3.23 -2.18 14.84
C VAL A 30 1.99 -2.81 15.45
N LYS A 31 1.45 -2.18 16.49
CA LYS A 31 0.24 -2.61 17.19
C LYS A 31 -1.00 -1.95 16.60
N LEU A 32 -1.47 -2.46 15.46
CA LEU A 32 -2.62 -1.90 14.73
C LEU A 32 -3.89 -1.78 15.62
N TYR A 33 -4.13 -2.76 16.50
CA TYR A 33 -5.22 -2.69 17.49
C TYR A 33 -5.08 -1.47 18.41
N GLY A 34 -3.88 -1.23 18.93
CA GLY A 34 -3.60 -0.06 19.79
C GLY A 34 -3.79 1.26 19.06
N LEU A 35 -3.39 1.33 17.76
CA LEU A 35 -3.61 2.52 16.94
C LEU A 35 -5.11 2.79 16.73
N LEU A 36 -5.89 1.76 16.46
CA LEU A 36 -7.34 1.88 16.31
C LEU A 36 -8.01 2.25 17.64
N LYS A 37 -7.61 1.63 18.76
CA LYS A 37 -8.13 1.92 20.12
C LYS A 37 -7.88 3.38 20.56
N LYS A 38 -6.78 3.99 20.11
CA LYS A 38 -6.53 5.43 20.36
C LYS A 38 -7.54 6.34 19.65
N LYS A 39 -8.11 5.89 18.52
CA LYS A 39 -9.09 6.65 17.72
C LYS A 39 -10.53 6.34 18.07
N ILE A 40 -10.79 5.14 18.59
CA ILE A 40 -12.10 4.65 19.00
C ILE A 40 -12.00 4.20 20.45
N LYS A 41 -12.62 4.96 21.34
CA LYS A 41 -12.70 4.64 22.77
C LYS A 41 -14.11 4.14 23.07
N ILE A 42 -14.22 2.99 23.74
CA ILE A 42 -15.49 2.40 24.19
C ILE A 42 -15.54 2.50 25.71
N LYS A 43 -16.56 3.13 26.23
CA LYS A 43 -16.93 3.18 27.62
C LYS A 43 -18.20 2.33 27.84
N LYS A 44 -18.70 2.22 29.12
CA LYS A 44 -19.89 1.40 29.43
C LYS A 44 -21.10 1.72 28.54
N SER A 45 -21.41 3.00 28.35
CA SER A 45 -22.60 3.49 27.62
C SER A 45 -22.27 4.28 26.36
N GLU A 46 -21.00 4.52 26.07
CA GLU A 46 -20.58 5.46 25.02
C GLU A 46 -19.49 4.92 24.13
N ILE A 47 -19.53 5.34 22.86
CA ILE A 47 -18.44 5.19 21.91
C ILE A 47 -17.97 6.58 21.52
N ILE A 48 -16.67 6.82 21.68
CA ILE A 48 -16.03 8.07 21.28
C ILE A 48 -15.17 7.81 20.04
N ILE A 49 -15.51 8.45 18.92
CA ILE A 49 -14.77 8.31 17.66
C ILE A 49 -14.40 9.70 17.16
N SER A 50 -13.10 9.96 16.97
CA SER A 50 -12.61 11.26 16.48
C SER A 50 -13.21 12.46 17.23
N LYS A 51 -13.27 12.37 18.58
CA LYS A 51 -13.83 13.37 19.50
C LYS A 51 -15.38 13.47 19.50
N GLN A 52 -16.09 12.69 18.70
CA GLN A 52 -17.55 12.62 18.75
C GLN A 52 -18.00 11.51 19.70
N ILE A 53 -19.01 11.80 20.50
CA ILE A 53 -19.56 10.90 21.51
C ILE A 53 -20.90 10.35 21.00
N PHE A 54 -21.05 9.05 21.06
CA PHE A 54 -22.26 8.34 20.66
C PHE A 54 -22.72 7.43 21.79
N GLN A 55 -23.96 7.55 22.17
CA GLN A 55 -24.58 6.62 23.15
C GLN A 55 -24.72 5.22 22.49
N ILE A 56 -24.34 4.20 23.25
CA ILE A 56 -24.59 2.81 22.90
C ILE A 56 -26.04 2.50 23.26
N SER A 57 -26.87 2.33 22.26
CA SER A 57 -28.28 1.95 22.45
C SER A 57 -28.63 0.71 21.67
N LYS A 58 -29.67 -0.01 22.07
CA LYS A 58 -30.20 -1.19 21.35
C LYS A 58 -30.55 -0.85 19.88
N ASN A 59 -30.93 0.41 19.61
CA ASN A 59 -31.40 0.85 18.30
C ASN A 59 -30.27 1.41 17.40
N ARG A 60 -29.11 1.73 17.97
CA ARG A 60 -28.00 2.25 17.16
C ARG A 60 -27.14 1.14 16.58
N LYS A 61 -27.12 1.01 15.28
CA LYS A 61 -26.28 0.04 14.55
C LYS A 61 -24.92 0.63 14.20
N ILE A 62 -23.90 -0.19 14.28
CA ILE A 62 -22.54 0.13 13.84
C ILE A 62 -22.22 -0.75 12.65
N TYR A 63 -21.81 -0.13 11.56
CA TYR A 63 -21.35 -0.82 10.35
C TYR A 63 -19.84 -0.65 10.22
N VAL A 64 -19.12 -1.76 10.11
CA VAL A 64 -17.68 -1.77 9.93
C VAL A 64 -17.35 -2.42 8.59
N VAL A 65 -16.73 -1.69 7.70
CA VAL A 65 -16.37 -2.13 6.35
C VAL A 65 -14.87 -2.06 6.17
N ALA A 66 -14.23 -3.17 5.84
CA ALA A 66 -12.80 -3.22 5.55
C ALA A 66 -12.54 -3.66 4.11
N PHE A 67 -11.61 -2.98 3.42
CA PHE A 67 -11.15 -3.40 2.10
C PHE A 67 -9.70 -3.02 1.84
N GLY A 68 -9.02 -3.83 1.01
CA GLY A 68 -7.62 -3.68 0.67
C GLY A 68 -6.74 -4.83 1.17
N LYS A 69 -5.43 -4.70 0.99
CA LYS A 69 -4.46 -5.76 1.33
C LYS A 69 -4.39 -6.03 2.84
N MET A 70 -4.57 -5.00 3.68
CA MET A 70 -4.58 -5.14 5.14
C MET A 70 -5.96 -5.34 5.75
N ALA A 71 -7.00 -5.49 4.94
CA ALA A 71 -8.38 -5.52 5.41
C ALA A 71 -8.65 -6.64 6.44
N ASN A 72 -8.06 -7.83 6.28
CA ASN A 72 -8.20 -8.92 7.27
C ASN A 72 -7.70 -8.50 8.66
N ARG A 73 -6.50 -7.90 8.74
CA ARG A 73 -5.94 -7.45 10.03
C ARG A 73 -6.72 -6.29 10.63
N MET A 74 -7.14 -5.33 9.79
CA MET A 74 -7.90 -4.17 10.26
C MET A 74 -9.26 -4.56 10.81
N ILE A 75 -10.00 -5.44 10.10
CA ILE A 75 -11.33 -5.86 10.56
C ILE A 75 -11.24 -6.77 11.79
N ALA A 76 -10.21 -7.61 11.89
CA ALA A 76 -9.98 -8.41 13.10
C ALA A 76 -9.72 -7.53 14.33
N CYS A 77 -8.96 -6.43 14.17
CA CYS A 77 -8.77 -5.44 15.23
C CYS A 77 -10.08 -4.76 15.62
N ALA A 78 -10.91 -4.37 14.66
CA ALA A 78 -12.20 -3.77 14.93
C ALA A 78 -13.18 -4.78 15.56
N TYR A 79 -13.19 -6.02 15.08
CA TYR A 79 -14.01 -7.09 15.68
C TYR A 79 -13.65 -7.31 17.15
N LYS A 80 -12.36 -7.37 17.47
CA LYS A 80 -11.88 -7.43 18.87
C LYS A 80 -12.29 -6.20 19.68
N LEU A 81 -12.22 -5.00 19.08
CA LEU A 81 -12.55 -3.74 19.75
C LEU A 81 -14.04 -3.65 20.11
N PHE A 82 -14.92 -4.10 19.21
CA PHE A 82 -16.36 -4.06 19.37
C PHE A 82 -16.97 -5.38 19.88
N TYR A 83 -16.15 -6.30 20.41
CA TYR A 83 -16.59 -7.66 20.76
C TYR A 83 -17.84 -7.70 21.66
N ASN A 84 -17.91 -6.80 22.65
CA ASN A 84 -19.02 -6.71 23.59
C ASN A 84 -20.20 -5.83 23.12
N ILE A 85 -20.14 -5.29 21.90
CA ILE A 85 -21.22 -4.46 21.34
C ILE A 85 -22.13 -5.34 20.45
N LYS A 86 -23.42 -5.45 20.82
CA LYS A 86 -24.35 -6.39 20.14
C LYS A 86 -24.69 -6.01 18.70
N ASN A 87 -24.89 -4.72 18.41
CA ASN A 87 -25.44 -4.25 17.14
C ASN A 87 -24.36 -3.83 16.13
N VAL A 88 -23.31 -4.63 15.97
CA VAL A 88 -22.24 -4.37 14.98
C VAL A 88 -22.35 -5.31 13.80
N LYS A 89 -22.36 -4.74 12.59
CA LYS A 89 -22.37 -5.48 11.32
C LYS A 89 -21.05 -5.28 10.61
N TYR A 90 -20.45 -6.37 10.12
CA TYR A 90 -19.13 -6.36 9.54
C TYR A 90 -19.16 -6.79 8.08
N PHE A 91 -18.34 -6.12 7.23
CA PHE A 91 -18.15 -6.47 5.83
C PHE A 91 -16.68 -6.38 5.44
N LEU A 92 -16.16 -7.43 4.81
CA LEU A 92 -14.75 -7.56 4.42
C LEU A 92 -14.61 -7.82 2.94
N ILE A 93 -13.75 -7.06 2.27
CA ILE A 93 -13.26 -7.38 0.92
C ILE A 93 -11.73 -7.47 0.95
N SER A 94 -11.18 -8.62 0.57
CA SER A 94 -9.75 -8.84 0.47
C SER A 94 -9.42 -9.78 -0.71
N ASN A 95 -8.18 -9.74 -1.19
CA ASN A 95 -7.72 -10.70 -2.21
C ASN A 95 -7.57 -12.13 -1.67
N LYS A 96 -7.42 -12.26 -0.35
CA LYS A 96 -7.37 -13.53 0.38
C LYS A 96 -8.16 -13.34 1.69
N ILE A 97 -9.11 -14.22 1.95
CA ILE A 97 -9.81 -14.26 3.24
C ILE A 97 -9.05 -15.24 4.14
N GLU A 98 -8.60 -14.76 5.30
CA GLU A 98 -7.87 -15.58 6.28
C GLU A 98 -8.83 -16.51 7.04
N LYS A 99 -8.38 -17.75 7.33
CA LYS A 99 -9.19 -18.75 8.05
C LYS A 99 -9.60 -18.29 9.46
N SER A 100 -8.79 -17.41 10.08
CA SER A 100 -9.05 -16.83 11.41
C SER A 100 -10.18 -15.80 11.46
N ILE A 101 -10.73 -15.41 10.32
CA ILE A 101 -11.81 -14.41 10.28
C ILE A 101 -13.11 -15.02 10.81
N SER A 102 -13.73 -14.34 11.77
CA SER A 102 -15.00 -14.77 12.38
C SER A 102 -16.12 -14.94 11.35
N LYS A 103 -16.92 -16.00 11.49
CA LYS A 103 -18.12 -16.24 10.68
C LYS A 103 -19.18 -15.12 10.77
N LYS A 104 -19.14 -14.28 11.80
CA LYS A 104 -19.99 -13.09 11.94
C LYS A 104 -19.64 -11.97 10.96
N ILE A 105 -18.50 -12.07 10.26
CA ILE A 105 -18.03 -11.08 9.29
C ILE A 105 -18.42 -11.55 7.89
N ILE A 106 -19.28 -10.78 7.22
CA ILE A 106 -19.63 -11.02 5.80
C ILE A 106 -18.38 -10.77 4.96
N SER A 107 -17.83 -11.82 4.35
CA SER A 107 -16.53 -11.76 3.69
C SER A 107 -16.62 -12.10 2.21
N TYR A 108 -15.99 -11.29 1.36
CA TYR A 108 -15.89 -11.55 -0.07
C TYR A 108 -14.46 -11.50 -0.55
N ARG A 109 -14.03 -12.57 -1.23
CA ARG A 109 -12.77 -12.59 -1.96
C ARG A 109 -12.87 -11.70 -3.18
N SER A 110 -11.82 -10.92 -3.45
CA SER A 110 -11.69 -10.06 -4.61
C SER A 110 -10.38 -10.29 -5.35
N GLN A 111 -10.11 -9.54 -6.41
CA GLN A 111 -8.96 -9.70 -7.29
C GLN A 111 -8.00 -8.51 -7.17
N HIS A 112 -6.71 -8.81 -7.18
CA HIS A 112 -5.61 -7.84 -7.15
C HIS A 112 -4.38 -8.46 -7.86
N PRO A 113 -3.62 -7.73 -8.69
CA PRO A 113 -3.71 -6.29 -8.98
C PRO A 113 -4.74 -5.92 -10.07
N VAL A 114 -5.23 -6.88 -10.85
CA VAL A 114 -6.19 -6.64 -11.93
C VAL A 114 -7.60 -6.93 -11.44
N PRO A 115 -8.57 -5.99 -11.60
CA PRO A 115 -9.95 -6.25 -11.22
C PRO A 115 -10.59 -7.27 -12.17
N GLY A 116 -11.63 -7.99 -11.68
CA GLY A 116 -12.36 -8.98 -12.46
C GLY A 116 -13.75 -9.25 -11.92
N LYS A 117 -14.35 -10.37 -12.31
CA LYS A 117 -15.72 -10.75 -11.93
C LYS A 117 -15.92 -10.85 -10.41
N LEU A 118 -14.91 -11.37 -9.66
CA LEU A 118 -15.00 -11.43 -8.20
C LEU A 118 -15.01 -10.03 -7.57
N ALA A 119 -14.20 -9.10 -8.09
CA ALA A 119 -14.17 -7.73 -7.60
C ALA A 119 -15.52 -7.03 -7.86
N LEU A 120 -16.14 -7.27 -9.03
CA LEU A 120 -17.48 -6.75 -9.34
C LEU A 120 -18.53 -7.31 -8.38
N LYS A 121 -18.55 -8.64 -8.16
CA LYS A 121 -19.49 -9.32 -7.26
C LYS A 121 -19.34 -8.78 -5.83
N ALA A 122 -18.12 -8.74 -5.31
CA ALA A 122 -17.85 -8.23 -3.97
C ALA A 122 -18.29 -6.77 -3.79
N THR A 123 -18.02 -5.91 -4.81
CA THR A 123 -18.39 -4.50 -4.75
C THR A 123 -19.91 -4.28 -4.83
N LYS A 124 -20.63 -5.05 -5.64
CA LYS A 124 -22.10 -5.01 -5.67
C LYS A 124 -22.68 -5.37 -4.31
N LYS A 125 -22.17 -6.43 -3.67
CA LYS A 125 -22.60 -6.86 -2.33
C LYS A 125 -22.27 -5.82 -1.25
N LEU A 126 -21.12 -5.13 -1.36
CA LEU A 126 -20.82 -3.99 -0.50
C LEU A 126 -21.83 -2.85 -0.66
N VAL A 127 -22.18 -2.48 -1.88
CA VAL A 127 -23.18 -1.43 -2.15
C VAL A 127 -24.55 -1.82 -1.55
N GLU A 128 -24.99 -3.08 -1.71
CA GLU A 128 -26.21 -3.60 -1.09
C GLU A 128 -26.15 -3.51 0.45
N PHE A 129 -24.99 -3.83 1.03
CA PHE A 129 -24.77 -3.71 2.48
C PHE A 129 -24.84 -2.25 2.96
N LEU A 130 -24.24 -1.32 2.22
CA LEU A 130 -24.24 0.11 2.57
C LEU A 130 -25.62 0.76 2.47
N LYS A 131 -26.49 0.31 1.54
CA LYS A 131 -27.89 0.76 1.45
C LYS A 131 -28.72 0.45 2.69
N LYS A 132 -28.30 -0.54 3.50
CA LYS A 132 -28.95 -0.91 4.76
C LYS A 132 -28.54 -0.02 5.95
N THR A 133 -27.64 0.95 5.76
CA THR A 133 -27.30 1.91 6.80
C THR A 133 -28.51 2.79 7.14
N GLU A 134 -28.63 3.17 8.40
CA GLU A 134 -29.73 3.99 8.95
C GLU A 134 -29.22 5.39 9.27
N LYS A 135 -30.09 6.41 9.34
CA LYS A 135 -29.70 7.80 9.63
C LYS A 135 -28.86 7.92 10.91
N ASN A 136 -29.25 7.21 11.97
CA ASN A 136 -28.60 7.24 13.29
C ASN A 136 -27.48 6.23 13.47
N SER A 137 -27.15 5.44 12.43
CA SER A 137 -26.07 4.46 12.51
C SER A 137 -24.69 5.11 12.42
N ILE A 138 -23.68 4.40 12.92
CA ILE A 138 -22.28 4.76 12.78
C ILE A 138 -21.67 3.86 11.67
N LEU A 139 -20.95 4.45 10.73
CA LEU A 139 -20.26 3.72 9.68
C LEU A 139 -18.75 3.97 9.76
N ILE A 140 -18.02 2.89 9.87
CA ILE A 140 -16.56 2.89 9.96
C ILE A 140 -15.97 2.17 8.75
N PHE A 141 -15.19 2.88 7.97
CA PHE A 141 -14.38 2.30 6.90
C PHE A 141 -12.94 2.09 7.37
N LEU A 142 -12.42 0.91 7.13
CA LEU A 142 -11.05 0.50 7.36
C LEU A 142 -10.39 0.26 5.99
N VAL A 143 -9.61 1.21 5.55
CA VAL A 143 -9.13 1.29 4.16
C VAL A 143 -7.63 1.10 4.09
N SER A 144 -7.17 0.24 3.20
CA SER A 144 -5.75 0.06 2.93
C SER A 144 -5.46 -0.03 1.43
N GLY A 145 -4.19 0.01 1.06
CA GLY A 145 -3.77 -0.11 -0.33
C GLY A 145 -4.28 -1.35 -1.04
N GLY A 146 -4.32 -1.30 -2.37
CA GLY A 146 -4.85 -2.37 -3.22
C GLY A 146 -6.37 -2.34 -3.43
N GLY A 147 -7.13 -1.56 -2.65
CA GLY A 147 -8.58 -1.44 -2.80
C GLY A 147 -9.01 -0.90 -4.18
N SER A 148 -8.15 -0.21 -4.89
CA SER A 148 -8.45 0.30 -6.24
C SER A 148 -8.81 -0.80 -7.24
N SER A 149 -8.20 -1.99 -7.16
CA SER A 149 -8.56 -3.15 -7.97
C SER A 149 -9.64 -4.02 -7.32
N MET A 150 -9.63 -4.11 -5.99
CA MET A 150 -10.58 -4.93 -5.24
C MET A 150 -12.01 -4.37 -5.26
N LEU A 151 -12.18 -3.05 -5.39
CA LEU A 151 -13.45 -2.37 -5.57
C LEU A 151 -13.67 -2.01 -7.04
N ALA A 152 -14.39 -2.86 -7.76
CA ALA A 152 -14.67 -2.68 -9.17
C ALA A 152 -16.18 -2.70 -9.45
N TYR A 153 -16.73 -1.51 -9.69
CA TYR A 153 -18.10 -1.34 -10.17
C TYR A 153 -18.07 -0.29 -11.29
N PRO A 154 -18.11 -0.72 -12.56
CA PRO A 154 -18.11 0.19 -13.71
C PRO A 154 -19.31 1.14 -13.68
N ILE A 155 -19.21 2.26 -14.38
CA ILE A 155 -20.35 3.14 -14.68
C ILE A 155 -21.37 2.41 -15.58
N ARG A 156 -22.56 2.96 -15.71
CA ARG A 156 -23.61 2.43 -16.60
C ARG A 156 -23.07 2.33 -18.03
N GLY A 157 -23.43 1.27 -18.74
CA GLY A 157 -23.03 1.04 -20.14
C GLY A 157 -21.60 0.51 -20.34
N VAL A 158 -20.79 0.38 -19.28
CA VAL A 158 -19.44 -0.18 -19.35
C VAL A 158 -19.40 -1.50 -18.60
N SER A 159 -19.03 -2.59 -19.29
CA SER A 159 -18.80 -3.89 -18.64
C SER A 159 -17.47 -3.92 -17.90
N ILE A 160 -17.31 -4.89 -16.97
CA ILE A 160 -16.03 -5.08 -16.27
C ILE A 160 -14.91 -5.47 -17.24
N ASN A 161 -15.20 -6.29 -18.24
CA ASN A 161 -14.21 -6.70 -19.24
C ASN A 161 -13.80 -5.51 -20.11
N GLU A 162 -14.74 -4.68 -20.53
CA GLU A 162 -14.46 -3.45 -21.27
C GLU A 162 -13.60 -2.49 -20.44
N LYS A 163 -13.93 -2.26 -19.16
CA LYS A 163 -13.12 -1.45 -18.27
C LYS A 163 -11.68 -1.96 -18.16
N ILE A 164 -11.50 -3.29 -18.06
CA ILE A 164 -10.16 -3.91 -18.02
C ILE A 164 -9.43 -3.67 -19.34
N ARG A 165 -10.09 -3.94 -20.47
CA ARG A 165 -9.55 -3.73 -21.82
C ARG A 165 -9.10 -2.29 -22.03
N LEU A 166 -9.98 -1.33 -21.73
CA LEU A 166 -9.69 0.11 -21.83
C LEU A 166 -8.50 0.51 -20.95
N THR A 167 -8.46 0.01 -19.71
CA THR A 167 -7.35 0.30 -18.79
C THR A 167 -6.02 -0.26 -19.30
N LYS A 168 -6.01 -1.51 -19.78
CA LYS A 168 -4.81 -2.13 -20.36
C LYS A 168 -4.32 -1.37 -21.61
N LYS A 169 -5.23 -0.95 -22.46
CA LYS A 169 -4.93 -0.21 -23.69
C LYS A 169 -4.31 1.17 -23.38
N LEU A 170 -4.81 1.87 -22.37
CA LEU A 170 -4.23 3.13 -21.94
C LEU A 170 -2.86 2.92 -21.27
N PHE A 171 -2.69 1.85 -20.50
CA PHE A 171 -1.41 1.49 -19.90
C PHE A 171 -0.32 1.20 -20.94
N SER A 172 -0.69 0.55 -22.07
CA SER A 172 0.28 0.23 -23.14
C SER A 172 0.87 1.46 -23.86
N LEU A 173 0.31 2.63 -23.62
CA LEU A 173 0.77 3.91 -24.18
C LEU A 173 1.74 4.68 -23.25
N ASN A 174 2.32 4.02 -22.26
CA ASN A 174 3.20 4.64 -21.27
C ASN A 174 2.57 5.88 -20.59
N THR A 175 1.26 5.87 -20.41
CA THR A 175 0.55 6.94 -19.72
C THR A 175 1.02 7.04 -18.28
N GLU A 176 1.36 8.24 -17.83
CA GLU A 176 1.74 8.49 -16.45
C GLU A 176 0.73 7.87 -15.46
N PRO A 177 1.19 7.24 -14.35
CA PRO A 177 0.34 6.54 -13.38
C PRO A 177 -0.84 7.37 -12.86
N LYS A 178 -0.63 8.70 -12.69
CA LYS A 178 -1.71 9.62 -12.25
C LYS A 178 -2.87 9.70 -13.24
N TYR A 179 -2.57 9.76 -14.55
CA TYR A 179 -3.60 9.84 -15.60
C TYR A 179 -4.31 8.51 -15.79
N LEU A 180 -3.57 7.39 -15.66
CA LEU A 180 -4.17 6.07 -15.61
C LEU A 180 -5.16 5.96 -14.44
N ASN A 181 -4.81 6.50 -13.28
CA ASN A 181 -5.69 6.52 -12.11
C ASN A 181 -6.93 7.41 -12.35
N TYR A 182 -6.77 8.57 -12.97
CA TYR A 182 -7.91 9.42 -13.35
C TYR A 182 -8.88 8.68 -14.29
N PHE A 183 -8.35 7.99 -15.27
CA PHE A 183 -9.15 7.17 -16.19
C PHE A 183 -9.90 6.05 -15.48
N ARG A 184 -9.22 5.34 -14.59
CA ARG A 184 -9.83 4.27 -13.77
C ARG A 184 -10.92 4.80 -12.84
N MET A 185 -10.76 6.01 -12.30
CA MET A 185 -11.78 6.70 -11.50
C MET A 185 -12.98 7.11 -12.36
N ALA A 186 -12.74 7.68 -13.54
CA ALA A 186 -13.78 8.10 -14.47
C ALA A 186 -14.74 6.96 -14.83
N LEU A 187 -14.18 5.77 -15.10
CA LEU A 187 -14.95 4.57 -15.45
C LEU A 187 -15.54 3.81 -14.24
N SER A 188 -15.67 4.45 -13.06
CA SER A 188 -16.10 3.76 -11.85
C SER A 188 -17.22 4.46 -11.11
N ARG A 189 -18.26 3.70 -10.78
CA ARG A 189 -19.37 4.16 -9.92
C ARG A 189 -18.93 4.41 -8.47
N VAL A 190 -17.97 3.62 -7.94
CA VAL A 190 -17.65 3.59 -6.52
C VAL A 190 -16.39 4.36 -6.13
N LYS A 191 -15.53 4.71 -7.07
CA LYS A 191 -14.32 5.50 -6.82
C LYS A 191 -14.64 6.98 -6.66
N ASN A 192 -13.68 7.78 -6.18
CA ASN A 192 -13.82 9.22 -5.99
C ASN A 192 -15.10 9.58 -5.23
N GLY A 193 -15.26 9.04 -4.00
CA GLY A 193 -16.42 9.27 -3.15
C GLY A 193 -17.68 8.51 -3.57
N GLY A 194 -17.59 7.65 -4.59
CA GLY A 194 -18.78 6.98 -5.16
C GLY A 194 -19.50 6.04 -4.20
N LEU A 195 -18.82 5.45 -3.20
CA LEU A 195 -19.48 4.63 -2.18
C LEU A 195 -20.40 5.44 -1.26
N LEU A 196 -20.16 6.73 -1.09
CA LEU A 196 -20.95 7.59 -0.21
C LEU A 196 -22.39 7.82 -0.71
N ARG A 197 -22.67 7.54 -1.99
CA ARG A 197 -24.00 7.73 -2.59
C ARG A 197 -25.09 6.87 -1.97
N ASP A 198 -24.73 5.66 -1.59
CA ASP A 198 -25.67 4.63 -1.17
C ASP A 198 -25.81 4.57 0.37
N ILE A 199 -25.18 5.51 1.10
CA ILE A 199 -25.12 5.56 2.56
C ILE A 199 -26.19 6.52 3.08
N LYS A 200 -26.97 6.09 4.09
CA LYS A 200 -28.00 6.92 4.74
C LYS A 200 -27.47 7.72 5.93
N THR A 201 -26.52 7.17 6.70
CA THR A 201 -25.96 7.86 7.87
C THR A 201 -25.06 9.04 7.48
N ASN A 202 -24.96 10.02 8.41
CA ASN A 202 -24.00 11.13 8.33
C ASN A 202 -22.77 10.93 9.21
N HIS A 203 -22.73 9.87 10.04
CA HIS A 203 -21.63 9.55 10.94
C HIS A 203 -20.67 8.56 10.27
N ILE A 204 -19.77 9.09 9.43
CA ILE A 204 -18.88 8.29 8.57
C ILE A 204 -17.43 8.55 8.98
N PHE A 205 -16.75 7.50 9.43
CA PHE A 205 -15.37 7.53 9.89
C PHE A 205 -14.49 6.65 9.00
N ASN A 206 -13.43 7.22 8.47
CA ASN A 206 -12.46 6.51 7.65
C ASN A 206 -11.13 6.39 8.39
N PHE A 207 -10.66 5.18 8.55
CA PHE A 207 -9.35 4.88 9.09
C PHE A 207 -8.48 4.23 8.02
N PHE A 208 -7.33 4.84 7.74
CA PHE A 208 -6.48 4.46 6.64
C PHE A 208 -5.16 3.84 7.13
N VAL A 209 -4.72 2.78 6.44
CA VAL A 209 -3.32 2.37 6.40
C VAL A 209 -2.80 2.77 5.02
N SER A 210 -1.92 3.78 5.00
CA SER A 210 -1.50 4.42 3.76
C SER A 210 -0.32 3.70 3.12
N ASP A 211 -0.50 3.35 1.85
CA ASP A 211 0.57 2.94 0.93
C ASP A 211 0.78 4.00 -0.18
N GLU A 212 0.29 5.21 -0.01
CA GLU A 212 0.47 6.31 -0.95
C GLU A 212 1.71 7.14 -0.62
N ASN A 213 2.36 7.66 -1.67
CA ASN A 213 3.65 8.36 -1.55
C ASN A 213 3.55 9.68 -0.77
N GLU A 214 2.42 10.38 -0.92
CA GLU A 214 2.17 11.67 -0.28
C GLU A 214 1.07 11.57 0.78
N ASP A 215 0.69 10.36 1.17
CA ASP A 215 -0.39 10.08 2.14
C ASP A 215 -1.74 10.73 1.79
N LYS A 216 -1.95 11.02 0.51
CA LYS A 216 -3.19 11.63 0.02
C LYS A 216 -4.34 10.61 0.05
N ILE A 217 -5.21 10.75 1.02
CA ILE A 217 -6.36 9.86 1.24
C ILE A 217 -7.32 9.82 0.04
N GLU A 218 -7.35 10.88 -0.77
CA GLU A 218 -8.20 11.01 -1.96
C GLU A 218 -7.80 10.07 -3.08
N ILE A 219 -6.53 9.67 -3.13
CA ILE A 219 -6.02 8.73 -4.12
C ILE A 219 -5.85 7.33 -3.57
N LEU A 220 -5.75 7.18 -2.24
CA LEU A 220 -5.65 5.88 -1.60
C LEU A 220 -6.86 5.02 -1.96
N SER A 221 -6.60 3.84 -2.52
CA SER A 221 -7.65 2.97 -3.08
C SER A 221 -8.56 3.67 -4.12
N SER A 222 -8.13 4.80 -4.70
CA SER A 222 -8.89 5.73 -5.57
C SER A 222 -10.02 6.47 -4.84
N GLY A 223 -9.87 6.72 -3.53
CA GLY A 223 -10.74 7.56 -2.71
C GLY A 223 -12.22 7.20 -2.67
N PRO A 224 -12.62 5.92 -2.49
CA PRO A 224 -14.03 5.53 -2.62
C PRO A 224 -14.92 6.07 -1.49
N THR A 225 -14.34 6.36 -0.33
CA THR A 225 -15.02 6.76 0.91
C THR A 225 -14.73 8.21 1.33
N VAL A 226 -14.00 8.95 0.52
CA VAL A 226 -13.64 10.35 0.77
C VAL A 226 -14.56 11.24 -0.05
N ASN A 227 -15.01 12.37 0.52
CA ASN A 227 -15.84 13.32 -0.21
C ASN A 227 -15.18 13.73 -1.53
N ARG A 228 -15.98 13.81 -2.57
CA ARG A 228 -15.53 14.20 -3.90
C ARG A 228 -14.91 15.60 -3.87
N GLN A 229 -13.65 15.67 -4.22
CA GLN A 229 -12.99 16.94 -4.39
C GLN A 229 -13.32 17.53 -5.77
N ALA A 230 -13.85 18.73 -5.79
CA ALA A 230 -14.15 19.45 -7.03
C ALA A 230 -12.91 19.60 -7.93
N GLN A 231 -11.74 19.83 -7.31
CA GLN A 231 -10.46 19.91 -8.01
C GLN A 231 -10.07 18.60 -8.70
N LEU A 232 -10.25 17.45 -8.03
CA LEU A 232 -9.93 16.14 -8.61
C LEU A 232 -10.86 15.84 -9.80
N ARG A 233 -12.14 16.19 -9.69
CA ARG A 233 -13.08 16.10 -10.80
C ARG A 233 -12.64 16.96 -11.99
N LYS A 234 -12.29 18.23 -11.77
CA LYS A 234 -11.75 19.10 -12.82
C LYS A 234 -10.51 18.47 -13.48
N LYS A 235 -9.58 17.91 -12.71
CA LYS A 235 -8.39 17.23 -13.23
C LYS A 235 -8.75 16.02 -14.10
N ILE A 236 -9.72 15.18 -13.68
CA ILE A 236 -10.20 14.04 -14.47
C ILE A 236 -10.82 14.49 -15.80
N LEU A 237 -11.71 15.47 -15.75
CA LEU A 237 -12.37 16.01 -16.96
C LEU A 237 -11.38 16.70 -17.89
N ASN A 238 -10.45 17.50 -17.37
CA ASN A 238 -9.40 18.13 -18.14
C ASN A 238 -8.46 17.12 -18.81
N PHE A 239 -8.10 16.04 -18.11
CA PHE A 239 -7.35 14.94 -18.72
C PHE A 239 -8.13 14.34 -19.90
N LEU A 240 -9.40 14.04 -19.72
CA LEU A 240 -10.24 13.43 -20.77
C LEU A 240 -10.48 14.38 -21.95
N SER A 241 -10.62 15.69 -21.71
CA SER A 241 -10.81 16.68 -22.79
C SER A 241 -9.54 16.90 -23.60
N LYS A 242 -8.38 16.94 -22.97
CA LYS A 242 -7.09 17.20 -23.63
C LYS A 242 -6.48 15.96 -24.28
N ASN A 243 -6.81 14.76 -23.82
CA ASN A 243 -6.26 13.52 -24.36
C ASN A 243 -7.20 12.92 -25.41
N LYS A 244 -6.97 13.32 -26.69
CA LYS A 244 -7.76 12.85 -27.85
C LYS A 244 -7.82 11.31 -27.93
N TYR A 245 -6.73 10.63 -27.60
CA TYR A 245 -6.69 9.16 -27.62
C TYR A 245 -7.55 8.53 -26.52
N ALA A 246 -7.45 9.02 -25.27
CA ALA A 246 -8.30 8.55 -24.19
C ALA A 246 -9.79 8.78 -24.51
N ARG A 247 -10.11 9.93 -25.11
CA ARG A 247 -11.46 10.28 -25.53
C ARG A 247 -11.98 9.37 -26.65
N LYS A 248 -11.18 9.10 -27.67
CA LYS A 248 -11.50 8.14 -28.75
C LYS A 248 -11.70 6.73 -28.20
N LEU A 249 -10.83 6.31 -27.28
CA LEU A 249 -10.89 5.01 -26.64
C LEU A 249 -12.17 4.78 -25.83
N ILE A 250 -12.67 5.82 -25.14
CA ILE A 250 -13.90 5.78 -24.35
C ILE A 250 -15.14 5.79 -25.24
N GLY A 251 -15.13 6.55 -26.33
CA GLY A 251 -16.28 6.77 -27.21
C GLY A 251 -17.29 7.80 -26.65
N LYS A 252 -18.11 8.36 -27.53
CA LYS A 252 -19.09 9.44 -27.18
C LYS A 252 -20.08 9.02 -26.09
N LYS A 253 -20.68 7.83 -26.19
CA LYS A 253 -21.66 7.30 -25.23
C LYS A 253 -21.10 7.20 -23.81
N ASN A 254 -19.92 6.58 -23.66
CA ASN A 254 -19.30 6.38 -22.35
C ASN A 254 -18.78 7.72 -21.78
N TYR A 255 -18.37 8.65 -22.64
CA TYR A 255 -17.98 10.00 -22.20
C TYR A 255 -19.14 10.76 -21.54
N PHE A 256 -20.35 10.63 -22.10
CA PHE A 256 -21.56 11.20 -21.50
C PHE A 256 -21.86 10.57 -20.13
N GLU A 257 -21.81 9.26 -20.02
CA GLU A 257 -22.02 8.55 -18.73
C GLU A 257 -20.93 8.89 -17.69
N ILE A 258 -19.69 9.13 -18.12
CA ILE A 258 -18.61 9.62 -17.23
C ILE A 258 -18.96 10.98 -16.69
N ASN A 259 -19.37 11.93 -17.55
CA ASN A 259 -19.74 13.26 -17.12
C ASN A 259 -20.90 13.21 -16.12
N LYS A 260 -21.95 12.45 -16.42
CA LYS A 260 -23.08 12.23 -15.50
C LYS A 260 -22.61 11.65 -14.17
N ASN A 261 -21.75 10.63 -14.20
CA ASN A 261 -21.22 10.00 -12.99
C ASN A 261 -20.35 10.95 -12.16
N LEU A 262 -19.51 11.78 -12.79
CA LEU A 262 -18.68 12.76 -12.13
C LEU A 262 -19.45 14.00 -11.65
N ASN A 263 -20.55 14.34 -12.31
CA ASN A 263 -21.46 15.45 -11.97
C ASN A 263 -22.49 15.09 -10.92
N PHE A 264 -22.67 13.80 -10.64
CA PHE A 264 -23.63 13.34 -9.65
C PHE A 264 -23.42 14.07 -8.32
N ASN A 265 -24.49 14.68 -7.82
CA ASN A 265 -24.55 15.66 -6.75
C ASN A 265 -23.51 15.43 -5.64
N LYS A 266 -22.90 16.53 -5.19
CA LYS A 266 -22.17 16.61 -3.93
C LYS A 266 -22.98 15.87 -2.87
N THR A 267 -22.53 14.68 -2.47
CA THR A 267 -23.09 14.10 -1.25
C THR A 267 -22.67 15.07 -0.15
N ASN A 268 -23.62 15.72 0.51
CA ASN A 268 -23.37 16.57 1.69
C ASN A 268 -22.88 15.74 2.90
N LYS A 269 -22.42 14.52 2.63
CA LYS A 269 -21.90 13.58 3.64
C LYS A 269 -20.56 14.07 4.17
N ARG A 270 -20.53 14.42 5.42
CA ARG A 270 -19.30 14.73 6.15
C ARG A 270 -18.59 13.42 6.50
N THR A 271 -17.30 13.30 6.12
CA THR A 271 -16.46 12.16 6.46
C THR A 271 -15.32 12.59 7.36
N TYR A 272 -15.07 11.82 8.41
CA TYR A 272 -13.95 12.03 9.34
C TYR A 272 -12.82 11.06 8.96
N ASN A 273 -11.68 11.62 8.60
CA ASN A 273 -10.57 10.87 8.02
C ASN A 273 -9.37 10.83 8.96
N SER A 274 -8.79 9.67 9.18
CA SER A 274 -7.60 9.52 10.01
C SER A 274 -6.67 8.44 9.47
N ILE A 275 -5.40 8.80 9.23
CA ILE A 275 -4.37 7.82 8.92
C ILE A 275 -3.93 7.17 10.23
N LEU A 276 -4.02 5.84 10.30
CA LEU A 276 -3.58 5.04 11.44
C LEU A 276 -2.09 4.71 11.35
N LEU A 277 -1.62 4.44 10.13
CA LEU A 277 -0.27 3.96 9.89
C LEU A 277 0.16 4.31 8.46
N LYS A 278 1.41 4.74 8.31
CA LYS A 278 2.07 5.02 7.04
C LYS A 278 3.54 4.61 7.06
N ASN A 279 4.19 4.62 5.91
CA ASN A 279 5.59 4.22 5.76
C ASN A 279 6.51 4.93 6.77
N PHE A 280 6.38 6.24 6.88
CA PHE A 280 7.21 7.04 7.80
C PHE A 280 7.02 6.69 9.28
N ASP A 281 5.83 6.24 9.69
CA ASP A 281 5.59 5.78 11.06
C ASP A 281 6.33 4.48 11.36
N PHE A 282 6.39 3.57 10.39
CA PHE A 282 7.21 2.36 10.51
C PHE A 282 8.72 2.71 10.58
N ILE A 283 9.19 3.65 9.77
CA ILE A 283 10.59 4.13 9.84
C ILE A 283 10.91 4.72 11.22
N LYS A 284 9.99 5.47 11.84
CA LYS A 284 10.17 5.98 13.21
C LYS A 284 10.29 4.85 14.23
N ILE A 285 9.44 3.81 14.10
CA ILE A 285 9.51 2.61 14.95
C ILE A 285 10.87 1.94 14.77
N LEU A 286 11.30 1.72 13.54
CA LEU A 286 12.58 1.10 13.20
C LEU A 286 13.75 1.92 13.77
N LYS A 287 13.75 3.24 13.59
CA LYS A 287 14.77 4.13 14.17
C LYS A 287 14.88 3.93 15.68
N LYS A 288 13.74 3.91 16.38
CA LYS A 288 13.71 3.71 17.84
C LYS A 288 14.28 2.33 18.21
N GLU A 289 13.88 1.27 17.51
CA GLU A 289 14.40 -0.09 17.79
C GLU A 289 15.91 -0.20 17.54
N ILE A 290 16.45 0.48 16.54
CA ILE A 290 17.91 0.53 16.32
C ILE A 290 18.59 1.26 17.48
N GLN A 291 18.08 2.40 17.90
CA GLN A 291 18.64 3.20 18.99
C GLN A 291 18.67 2.46 20.33
N THR A 292 17.72 1.55 20.57
CA THR A 292 17.72 0.71 21.81
C THR A 292 18.81 -0.35 21.82
N LYS A 293 19.31 -0.75 20.65
CA LYS A 293 20.26 -1.88 20.52
C LYS A 293 21.70 -1.46 20.26
N GLN A 294 21.91 -0.26 19.72
CA GLN A 294 23.24 0.21 19.37
C GLN A 294 23.33 1.73 19.29
N LYS A 295 24.49 2.26 19.73
CA LYS A 295 24.84 3.67 19.54
C LYS A 295 25.36 3.86 18.12
N VAL A 296 24.59 4.55 17.29
CA VAL A 296 24.91 4.83 15.88
C VAL A 296 24.16 6.08 15.42
N ASP A 297 24.76 6.86 14.56
CA ASP A 297 24.09 8.00 13.94
C ASP A 297 23.02 7.52 12.96
N ILE A 298 21.78 7.98 13.12
CA ILE A 298 20.66 7.57 12.27
C ILE A 298 20.03 8.77 11.58
N LEU A 299 20.22 8.86 10.29
CA LEU A 299 19.59 9.83 9.41
C LEU A 299 18.35 9.20 8.78
N VAL A 300 17.24 9.93 8.81
CA VAL A 300 15.98 9.50 8.20
C VAL A 300 15.55 10.54 7.18
N SER A 301 15.36 10.11 5.94
CA SER A 301 14.80 10.98 4.91
C SER A 301 13.31 11.24 5.19
N LYS A 302 12.93 12.52 5.21
CA LYS A 302 11.52 12.93 5.21
C LYS A 302 10.89 12.77 3.82
N LYS A 303 11.70 12.65 2.75
CA LYS A 303 11.24 12.47 1.38
C LYS A 303 11.05 11.00 1.09
N PHE A 304 9.94 10.66 0.45
CA PHE A 304 9.67 9.34 -0.10
C PHE A 304 10.16 9.30 -1.56
N TYR A 305 10.91 8.25 -1.93
CA TYR A 305 11.50 8.12 -3.27
C TYR A 305 10.57 7.28 -4.15
N PHE A 306 10.02 7.87 -5.21
CA PHE A 306 9.07 7.20 -6.10
C PHE A 306 9.17 7.63 -7.55
N GLY A 307 8.53 6.87 -8.44
CA GLY A 307 8.46 7.16 -9.88
C GLY A 307 9.76 6.86 -10.60
N ASP A 308 10.26 7.82 -11.35
CA ASP A 308 11.36 7.69 -12.29
C ASP A 308 12.58 6.92 -11.77
N TYR A 309 12.94 5.88 -12.50
CA TYR A 309 13.98 4.94 -12.12
C TYR A 309 15.37 5.58 -12.06
N GLU A 310 15.80 6.19 -13.16
CA GLU A 310 17.14 6.76 -13.28
C GLU A 310 17.39 7.91 -12.31
N LYS A 311 16.41 8.79 -12.19
CA LYS A 311 16.47 9.90 -11.23
C LYS A 311 16.62 9.42 -9.79
N ASN A 312 15.93 8.36 -9.41
CA ASN A 312 16.01 7.83 -8.06
C ASN A 312 17.29 7.00 -7.84
N LEU A 313 17.79 6.25 -8.83
CA LEU A 313 19.08 5.59 -8.72
C LEU A 313 20.22 6.59 -8.46
N LYS A 314 20.29 7.67 -9.23
CA LYS A 314 21.28 8.74 -9.03
C LYS A 314 21.21 9.35 -7.60
N LYS A 315 20.00 9.47 -7.02
CA LYS A 315 19.85 9.93 -5.64
C LYS A 315 20.36 8.90 -4.63
N ILE A 316 20.09 7.62 -4.86
CA ILE A 316 20.55 6.54 -3.98
C ILE A 316 22.07 6.42 -4.05
N GLU A 317 22.68 6.56 -5.23
CA GLU A 317 24.14 6.61 -5.41
C GLU A 317 24.77 7.73 -4.60
N LYS A 318 24.19 8.93 -4.60
CA LYS A 318 24.67 10.05 -3.76
C LYS A 318 24.60 9.73 -2.26
N ILE A 319 23.54 9.03 -1.82
CA ILE A 319 23.41 8.61 -0.42
C ILE A 319 24.43 7.53 -0.09
N LEU A 320 24.64 6.55 -0.98
CA LEU A 320 25.65 5.51 -0.82
C LEU A 320 27.04 6.13 -0.68
N LYS A 321 27.43 7.07 -1.56
CA LYS A 321 28.68 7.80 -1.51
C LYS A 321 28.82 8.55 -0.17
N PHE A 322 27.80 9.31 0.23
CA PHE A 322 27.78 10.04 1.48
C PHE A 322 28.01 9.13 2.69
N VAL A 323 27.37 7.95 2.73
CA VAL A 323 27.51 7.01 3.86
C VAL A 323 28.85 6.28 3.80
N ASP A 324 29.37 5.95 2.61
CA ASP A 324 30.66 5.28 2.40
C ASP A 324 31.86 6.14 2.89
N GLU A 325 31.78 7.46 2.69
CA GLU A 325 32.82 8.42 3.06
C GLU A 325 32.86 8.77 4.58
N LYS A 326 31.86 8.30 5.35
CA LYS A 326 31.83 8.57 6.79
C LYS A 326 32.84 7.71 7.58
N LYS A 327 33.66 8.34 8.40
CA LYS A 327 34.62 7.68 9.34
C LYS A 327 33.97 7.24 10.66
N LYS A 328 32.63 7.17 10.72
CA LYS A 328 31.86 6.79 11.90
C LYS A 328 30.68 5.92 11.54
N LYS A 329 30.21 5.12 12.51
CA LYS A 329 29.02 4.28 12.32
C LYS A 329 27.80 5.14 12.03
N ILE A 330 27.20 4.91 10.88
CA ILE A 330 26.03 5.67 10.39
C ILE A 330 25.04 4.78 9.68
N ILE A 331 23.77 5.11 9.84
CA ILE A 331 22.64 4.49 9.13
C ILE A 331 21.81 5.58 8.46
N TYR A 332 21.48 5.40 7.19
CA TYR A 332 20.54 6.25 6.45
C TYR A 332 19.30 5.44 6.04
N ILE A 333 18.10 5.91 6.41
CA ILE A 333 16.83 5.19 6.20
C ILE A 333 15.88 6.04 5.37
N PHE A 334 15.26 5.45 4.36
CA PHE A 334 14.21 6.10 3.57
C PHE A 334 13.16 5.10 3.07
N GLY A 335 11.94 5.63 2.84
CA GLY A 335 10.87 4.89 2.18
C GLY A 335 10.91 5.07 0.67
N CYS A 336 10.53 4.03 -0.09
CA CYS A 336 10.49 4.13 -1.54
C CYS A 336 9.42 3.27 -2.21
N GLN A 337 9.13 3.62 -3.47
CA GLN A 337 8.46 2.82 -4.47
C GLN A 337 8.94 3.27 -5.84
N ILE A 338 10.07 2.75 -6.27
CA ILE A 338 10.72 3.14 -7.53
C ILE A 338 10.19 2.25 -8.64
N GLU A 339 9.75 2.84 -9.74
CA GLU A 339 9.33 2.11 -10.94
C GLU A 339 10.56 1.51 -11.61
N THR A 340 10.58 0.21 -11.81
CA THR A 340 11.72 -0.47 -12.43
C THR A 340 11.36 -0.98 -13.81
N PRO A 341 12.33 -1.10 -14.74
CA PRO A 341 12.11 -1.69 -16.08
C PRO A 341 11.56 -3.12 -16.02
N MET A 342 11.63 -3.75 -14.85
CA MET A 342 11.07 -5.08 -14.58
C MET A 342 9.54 -5.13 -14.69
N GLU A 343 8.85 -4.01 -14.49
CA GLU A 343 7.38 -3.96 -14.49
C GLU A 343 6.76 -4.06 -15.89
N ALA A 344 7.57 -3.96 -16.96
CA ALA A 344 7.10 -4.13 -18.33
C ALA A 344 6.95 -5.63 -18.71
N LYS A 345 5.75 -6.01 -19.06
CA LYS A 345 5.16 -7.16 -19.81
C LYS A 345 5.96 -8.44 -20.12
N SER A 346 6.85 -9.01 -19.34
CA SER A 346 7.34 -10.35 -19.66
C SER A 346 6.86 -11.40 -18.66
N GLU A 347 6.33 -12.50 -19.16
CA GLU A 347 5.79 -13.63 -18.38
C GLU A 347 6.87 -14.44 -17.63
N LYS A 348 8.14 -14.27 -17.96
CA LYS A 348 9.27 -15.03 -17.39
C LYS A 348 10.18 -14.20 -16.47
N LYS A 349 9.63 -13.37 -15.61
CA LYS A 349 10.44 -12.56 -14.70
C LYS A 349 10.80 -13.31 -13.43
N LEU A 350 12.09 -13.38 -13.13
CA LEU A 350 12.61 -13.91 -11.87
C LEU A 350 13.30 -12.78 -11.09
N GLY A 351 12.57 -12.15 -10.19
CA GLY A 351 13.07 -11.06 -9.34
C GLY A 351 12.03 -9.97 -9.09
N GLY A 352 12.31 -9.11 -8.14
CA GLY A 352 11.48 -7.98 -7.74
C GLY A 352 12.18 -6.64 -7.95
N ARG A 353 11.48 -5.55 -7.64
CA ARG A 353 11.99 -4.18 -7.75
C ARG A 353 13.25 -3.96 -6.93
N LEU A 354 13.23 -4.38 -5.66
CA LEU A 354 14.36 -4.20 -4.74
C LEU A 354 15.56 -5.02 -5.17
N GLN A 355 15.33 -6.24 -5.65
CA GLN A 355 16.38 -7.09 -6.22
C GLN A 355 17.01 -6.45 -7.45
N HIS A 356 16.19 -5.83 -8.31
CA HIS A 356 16.69 -5.16 -9.51
C HIS A 356 17.48 -3.90 -9.17
N ILE A 357 16.95 -3.03 -8.30
CA ILE A 357 17.60 -1.79 -7.86
C ILE A 357 18.96 -2.08 -7.23
N THR A 358 19.04 -3.05 -6.33
CA THR A 358 20.30 -3.36 -5.64
C THR A 358 21.34 -4.00 -6.55
N ALA A 359 20.92 -4.81 -7.53
CA ALA A 359 21.81 -5.33 -8.57
C ALA A 359 22.35 -4.21 -9.49
N GLU A 360 21.50 -3.28 -9.89
CA GLU A 360 21.89 -2.14 -10.72
C GLU A 360 22.88 -1.22 -10.01
N LEU A 361 22.68 -0.92 -8.75
CA LEU A 361 23.60 -0.11 -7.95
C LEU A 361 24.99 -0.74 -7.83
N LEU A 362 25.10 -2.07 -7.82
CA LEU A 362 26.39 -2.77 -7.84
C LEU A 362 27.18 -2.57 -9.14
N ILE A 363 26.52 -2.42 -10.27
CA ILE A 363 27.20 -2.14 -11.54
C ILE A 363 27.72 -0.72 -11.58
N ARG A 364 26.93 0.23 -11.10
CA ARG A 364 27.18 1.67 -11.20
C ARG A 364 28.24 2.17 -10.24
N SER A 365 28.50 1.43 -9.15
CA SER A 365 29.23 1.96 -8.01
C SER A 365 30.38 1.05 -7.57
N ASN A 366 31.42 1.65 -7.01
CA ASN A 366 32.56 1.00 -6.36
C ASN A 366 32.74 1.62 -4.96
N PHE A 367 31.94 1.16 -4.01
CA PHE A 367 32.04 1.59 -2.62
C PHE A 367 32.84 0.58 -1.78
N LYS A 368 33.47 1.03 -0.68
CA LYS A 368 34.38 0.19 0.13
C LYS A 368 33.78 -0.22 1.47
N ASN A 369 32.97 0.65 2.11
CA ASN A 369 32.56 0.50 3.49
C ASN A 369 31.03 0.46 3.68
N VAL A 370 30.27 0.57 2.58
CA VAL A 370 28.83 0.72 2.66
C VAL A 370 28.10 -0.58 2.32
N LYS A 371 26.99 -0.78 3.01
CA LYS A 371 26.05 -1.89 2.76
C LYS A 371 24.64 -1.35 2.64
N ILE A 372 23.78 -2.11 1.97
CA ILE A 372 22.37 -1.78 1.76
C ILE A 372 21.48 -2.96 2.14
N VAL A 373 20.46 -2.67 2.94
CA VAL A 373 19.31 -3.55 3.17
C VAL A 373 18.09 -2.91 2.52
N SER A 374 17.40 -3.67 1.69
CA SER A 374 16.12 -3.27 1.13
C SER A 374 15.04 -4.26 1.52
N ILE A 375 13.87 -3.78 1.94
CA ILE A 375 12.77 -4.62 2.40
C ILE A 375 11.42 -4.14 1.85
N ALA A 376 10.59 -5.09 1.45
CA ALA A 376 9.18 -4.88 1.10
C ALA A 376 8.31 -5.14 2.33
N THR A 377 7.62 -4.11 2.84
CA THR A 377 6.84 -4.22 4.09
C THR A 377 5.59 -5.10 3.98
N ASP A 378 5.19 -5.49 2.78
CA ASP A 378 4.13 -6.47 2.55
C ASP A 378 4.65 -7.92 2.51
N GLY A 379 5.94 -8.12 2.70
CA GLY A 379 6.58 -9.44 2.75
C GLY A 379 6.94 -10.02 1.40
N GLN A 380 6.75 -9.29 0.31
CA GLN A 380 7.01 -9.78 -1.05
C GLN A 380 7.57 -8.68 -1.95
N ASP A 381 8.79 -8.89 -2.45
CA ASP A 381 9.34 -8.04 -3.49
C ASP A 381 8.78 -8.50 -4.85
N TYR A 382 7.67 -7.89 -5.27
CA TYR A 382 6.89 -8.22 -6.47
C TYR A 382 6.38 -9.67 -6.46
N ASN A 383 6.51 -10.45 -7.53
CA ASN A 383 6.05 -11.84 -7.64
C ASN A 383 7.05 -12.88 -7.09
N SER A 384 8.00 -12.47 -6.26
CA SER A 384 8.99 -13.35 -5.67
C SER A 384 8.66 -13.64 -4.21
N ASN A 385 9.02 -14.83 -3.70
CA ASN A 385 8.94 -15.17 -2.28
C ASN A 385 10.10 -14.54 -1.48
N VAL A 386 10.57 -13.38 -1.92
CA VAL A 386 11.69 -12.66 -1.36
C VAL A 386 11.18 -11.43 -0.66
N PHE A 387 11.58 -11.25 0.59
CA PHE A 387 11.25 -10.09 1.41
C PHE A 387 12.08 -8.86 1.02
N GLY A 388 13.33 -9.10 0.62
CA GLY A 388 14.27 -8.05 0.24
C GLY A 388 15.66 -8.57 -0.01
N THR A 389 16.64 -7.68 0.03
CA THR A 389 18.06 -7.98 -0.22
C THR A 389 18.96 -7.34 0.81
N LEU A 390 20.13 -7.97 1.04
CA LEU A 390 21.25 -7.41 1.78
C LEU A 390 22.49 -7.49 0.89
N ILE A 391 23.04 -6.33 0.52
CA ILE A 391 24.20 -6.20 -0.35
C ILE A 391 25.33 -5.50 0.41
N ASP A 392 26.53 -6.06 0.26
CA ASP A 392 27.78 -5.54 0.78
C ASP A 392 28.64 -5.06 -0.39
N PHE A 393 28.79 -3.76 -0.56
CA PHE A 393 29.55 -3.16 -1.67
C PHE A 393 31.06 -3.35 -1.54
N SER A 394 31.59 -3.68 -0.35
CA SER A 394 33.01 -3.97 -0.16
C SER A 394 33.47 -5.25 -0.89
N LYS A 395 32.54 -6.12 -1.27
CA LYS A 395 32.81 -7.38 -1.95
C LYS A 395 33.01 -7.16 -3.45
N LYS A 396 33.93 -7.95 -4.01
CA LYS A 396 34.14 -7.96 -5.46
C LYS A 396 32.98 -8.69 -6.16
N TYR A 397 32.37 -8.04 -7.14
CA TYR A 397 31.30 -8.60 -7.98
C TYR A 397 31.67 -8.53 -9.44
N ASN A 398 31.34 -9.58 -10.19
CA ASN A 398 31.52 -9.58 -11.63
C ASN A 398 30.42 -8.75 -12.34
N LYS A 399 30.72 -7.50 -12.66
CA LYS A 399 29.77 -6.54 -13.25
C LYS A 399 29.18 -7.04 -14.59
N LYS A 400 29.97 -7.73 -15.44
CA LYS A 400 29.47 -8.32 -16.70
C LYS A 400 28.40 -9.36 -16.44
N LYS A 401 28.59 -10.25 -15.43
CA LYS A 401 27.58 -11.24 -15.03
C LYS A 401 26.32 -10.59 -14.46
N ILE A 402 26.45 -9.56 -13.64
CA ILE A 402 25.28 -8.81 -13.10
C ILE A 402 24.48 -8.19 -14.23
N SER A 403 25.16 -7.50 -15.17
CA SER A 403 24.51 -6.89 -16.33
C SER A 403 23.70 -7.91 -17.15
N SER A 404 24.23 -9.12 -17.33
CA SER A 404 23.51 -10.23 -17.98
C SER A 404 22.24 -10.62 -17.23
N TYR A 405 22.28 -10.73 -15.89
CA TYR A 405 21.08 -11.03 -15.10
C TYR A 405 20.03 -9.92 -15.18
N ILE A 406 20.46 -8.66 -15.18
CA ILE A 406 19.56 -7.49 -15.31
C ILE A 406 18.88 -7.50 -16.68
N LYS A 407 19.65 -7.62 -17.77
CA LYS A 407 19.13 -7.70 -19.14
C LYS A 407 18.13 -8.84 -19.33
N LYS A 408 18.41 -10.01 -18.76
CA LYS A 408 17.52 -11.18 -18.77
C LYS A 408 16.36 -11.08 -17.79
N LYS A 409 16.22 -9.98 -17.02
CA LYS A 409 15.22 -9.79 -15.97
C LYS A 409 15.19 -10.94 -14.93
N ASN A 410 16.35 -11.44 -14.58
CA ASN A 410 16.57 -12.61 -13.70
C ASN A 410 17.44 -12.27 -12.48
N THR A 411 17.18 -11.14 -11.87
CA THR A 411 17.95 -10.65 -10.71
C THR A 411 17.82 -11.55 -9.47
N LYS A 412 16.74 -12.32 -9.35
CA LYS A 412 16.58 -13.29 -8.25
C LYS A 412 17.71 -14.32 -8.23
N ASN A 413 18.05 -14.90 -9.38
CA ASN A 413 19.12 -15.90 -9.47
C ASN A 413 20.50 -15.29 -9.18
N PHE A 414 20.73 -14.02 -9.57
CA PHE A 414 21.92 -13.29 -9.12
C PHE A 414 22.01 -13.26 -7.60
N HIS A 415 20.94 -12.83 -6.90
CA HIS A 415 20.90 -12.72 -5.45
C HIS A 415 21.00 -14.08 -4.75
N ILE A 416 20.41 -15.15 -5.31
CA ILE A 416 20.56 -16.52 -4.79
C ILE A 416 22.04 -16.91 -4.80
N LYS A 417 22.73 -16.77 -5.94
CA LYS A 417 24.14 -17.14 -6.08
C LYS A 417 25.05 -16.36 -5.13
N ASN A 418 24.71 -15.10 -4.84
CA ASN A 418 25.50 -14.26 -3.94
C ASN A 418 25.02 -14.34 -2.47
N LYS A 419 24.05 -15.22 -2.16
CA LYS A 419 23.48 -15.40 -0.81
C LYS A 419 23.02 -14.08 -0.20
N SER A 420 22.42 -13.19 -0.99
CA SER A 420 22.04 -11.83 -0.61
C SER A 420 20.53 -11.63 -0.47
N LEU A 421 19.72 -12.70 -0.57
CA LEU A 421 18.29 -12.62 -0.36
C LEU A 421 17.92 -12.61 1.12
N ILE A 422 16.91 -11.82 1.43
CA ILE A 422 16.17 -11.86 2.67
C ILE A 422 14.82 -12.50 2.36
N THR A 423 14.46 -13.58 3.05
CA THR A 423 13.18 -14.25 2.88
C THR A 423 12.35 -14.12 4.16
N SER A 424 11.04 -14.28 4.07
CA SER A 424 10.15 -14.24 5.22
C SER A 424 9.84 -15.65 5.74
N LYS A 425 9.90 -15.83 7.06
CA LYS A 425 9.49 -17.05 7.76
C LYS A 425 7.97 -17.08 8.01
N LYS A 426 7.35 -15.92 8.08
CA LYS A 426 5.92 -15.72 8.39
C LYS A 426 5.30 -14.73 7.43
N ASN A 427 4.01 -14.80 7.27
CA ASN A 427 3.27 -13.83 6.46
C ASN A 427 3.30 -12.45 7.14
N ILE A 428 4.21 -11.60 6.69
CA ILE A 428 4.29 -10.19 7.07
C ILE A 428 3.49 -9.42 6.02
N ASN A 429 2.51 -8.67 6.46
CA ASN A 429 1.77 -7.80 5.56
C ASN A 429 1.41 -6.50 6.28
N LEU A 430 2.28 -5.51 6.17
CA LEU A 430 1.99 -4.13 6.60
C LEU A 430 1.58 -3.26 5.42
N ASN A 431 1.93 -3.65 4.20
CA ASN A 431 1.61 -2.94 2.96
C ASN A 431 1.87 -1.42 3.04
N LEU A 432 3.06 -1.06 3.52
CA LEU A 432 3.51 0.33 3.67
C LEU A 432 4.56 0.72 2.62
N LYS A 433 4.65 -0.02 1.50
CA LYS A 433 5.71 0.10 0.46
C LYS A 433 7.07 -0.38 0.95
N ASP A 434 8.12 0.03 0.24
CA ASP A 434 9.46 -0.47 0.44
C ASP A 434 10.26 0.47 1.37
N ILE A 435 11.25 -0.09 2.06
CA ILE A 435 12.19 0.65 2.90
C ILE A 435 13.60 0.25 2.50
N VAL A 436 14.45 1.24 2.39
CA VAL A 436 15.88 1.05 2.12
C VAL A 436 16.68 1.62 3.29
N ILE A 437 17.65 0.85 3.72
CA ILE A 437 18.56 1.15 4.81
C ILE A 437 19.99 1.04 4.27
N ILE A 438 20.71 2.12 4.24
CA ILE A 438 22.11 2.21 3.83
C ILE A 438 22.93 2.46 5.07
N TYR A 439 23.99 1.68 5.30
CA TYR A 439 24.79 1.80 6.51
C TYR A 439 26.27 1.54 6.30
N ASN A 440 27.07 2.15 7.16
CA ASN A 440 28.48 1.94 7.33
C ASN A 440 28.73 1.67 8.83
N PHE A 441 29.42 0.58 9.16
CA PHE A 441 29.81 0.19 10.53
C PHE A 441 31.33 0.04 10.70
N SER A 442 32.10 0.54 9.72
CA SER A 442 33.55 0.65 9.83
C SER A 442 33.98 1.72 10.83
#